data_3cc9d4226c8dc60b16cd648d31035044
#
_entry.id   3cc9d4226c8dc60b16cd648d31035044
#
_cell.length_a   1.000
_cell.length_b   1.000
_cell.length_c   1.000
_cell.angle_alpha   90.00
_cell.angle_beta   90.00
_cell.angle_gamma   90.00
#
_symmetry.space_group_name_H-M   'P 1'
#
loop_
_entity.id
_entity.type
_entity.pdbx_description
1 polymer ?
#
loop_
_entity_poly.entity_id
_entity_poly.type
_entity_poly.pdbx_seq_one_letter_code
_entity_poly.pdbx_strand_id
1 'polypeptide(L)'
;GAVVNAGNDKGAPGQALADLALLAARHGDWESLRISWLGGAQCGLACDLITAAIYAPFELFMALPEWGEPDHSLLDMALRAGAKIFLSRDPELVLENAHAVYMGHGPEQCAAAPLTSGWPLTDELLALAAEDAAVLSWHGLAPADRASDTALRRAAAFWPERLAARRLMEARLYAL
;
A
#
# COMPACT_ATOMS: atom_id res chain seq x y z
N GLY A 1 -5.89 -4.55 -29.83
CA GLY A 1 -4.97 -5.17 -28.87
C GLY A 1 -5.27 -4.68 -27.46
N ALA A 2 -4.94 -5.47 -26.47
CA ALA A 2 -5.10 -5.07 -25.08
C ALA A 2 -4.10 -3.95 -24.72
N VAL A 3 -4.54 -2.97 -23.91
CA VAL A 3 -3.69 -1.93 -23.37
C VAL A 3 -3.46 -2.23 -21.91
N VAL A 4 -2.19 -2.35 -21.51
CA VAL A 4 -1.79 -2.60 -20.10
C VAL A 4 -1.21 -1.31 -19.53
N ASN A 5 -1.80 -0.83 -18.41
CA ASN A 5 -1.23 0.28 -17.67
C ASN A 5 -0.02 -0.21 -16.85
N ALA A 6 1.19 0.11 -17.30
CA ALA A 6 2.45 -0.21 -16.62
C ALA A 6 2.78 0.74 -15.47
N GLY A 7 1.95 1.75 -15.24
CA GLY A 7 2.09 2.76 -14.20
C GLY A 7 2.17 4.17 -14.78
N ASN A 8 1.38 5.05 -14.19
CA ASN A 8 1.37 6.49 -14.44
C ASN A 8 0.91 7.22 -13.16
N ASP A 9 0.78 8.54 -13.20
CA ASP A 9 0.37 9.37 -12.06
C ASP A 9 -1.00 8.98 -11.46
N LYS A 10 -1.83 8.26 -12.22
CA LYS A 10 -3.19 7.86 -11.83
C LYS A 10 -3.30 6.43 -11.31
N GLY A 11 -2.28 5.59 -11.50
CA GLY A 11 -2.29 4.22 -11.03
C GLY A 11 -1.11 3.38 -11.53
N ALA A 12 -0.87 2.27 -10.84
CA ALA A 12 0.05 1.23 -11.24
C ALA A 12 -0.54 -0.14 -10.88
N PRO A 13 -1.64 -0.55 -11.54
CA PRO A 13 -2.34 -1.79 -11.19
C PRO A 13 -1.44 -3.02 -11.29
N GLY A 14 -0.50 -3.03 -12.24
CA GLY A 14 0.51 -4.10 -12.33
C GLY A 14 1.42 -4.17 -11.11
N GLN A 15 1.75 -3.02 -10.49
CA GLN A 15 2.53 -2.99 -9.25
C GLN A 15 1.69 -3.50 -8.06
N ALA A 16 0.47 -3.01 -7.91
CA ALA A 16 -0.42 -3.45 -6.83
C ALA A 16 -0.67 -4.96 -6.88
N LEU A 17 -0.97 -5.50 -8.07
CA LEU A 17 -1.17 -6.93 -8.27
C LEU A 17 0.09 -7.76 -7.99
N ALA A 18 1.26 -7.29 -8.42
CA ALA A 18 2.53 -7.96 -8.16
C ALA A 18 2.86 -7.98 -6.66
N ASP A 19 2.67 -6.86 -5.96
CA ASP A 19 2.87 -6.75 -4.52
C ASP A 19 1.93 -7.69 -3.77
N LEU A 20 0.64 -7.67 -4.10
CA LEU A 20 -0.37 -8.51 -3.47
C LEU A 20 -0.10 -10.01 -3.69
N ALA A 21 0.25 -10.40 -4.93
CA ALA A 21 0.59 -11.80 -5.24
C ALA A 21 1.83 -12.27 -4.46
N LEU A 22 2.85 -11.41 -4.32
CA LEU A 22 4.05 -11.71 -3.57
C LEU A 22 3.74 -11.84 -2.07
N LEU A 23 2.95 -10.92 -1.51
CA LEU A 23 2.54 -10.95 -0.11
C LEU A 23 1.70 -12.19 0.21
N ALA A 24 0.72 -12.52 -0.64
CA ALA A 24 -0.09 -13.72 -0.46
C ALA A 24 0.75 -15.01 -0.55
N ALA A 25 1.70 -15.08 -1.48
CA ALA A 25 2.62 -16.22 -1.57
C ALA A 25 3.52 -16.36 -0.33
N ARG A 26 3.87 -15.24 0.34
CA ARG A 26 4.72 -15.22 1.53
C ARG A 26 3.94 -15.60 2.79
N HIS A 27 2.69 -15.17 2.91
CA HIS A 27 1.87 -15.33 4.12
C HIS A 27 0.82 -16.45 4.02
N GLY A 28 0.75 -17.16 2.90
CA GLY A 28 -0.04 -18.38 2.72
C GLY A 28 -1.31 -18.21 1.89
N ASP A 29 -2.16 -17.23 2.19
CA ASP A 29 -3.39 -17.01 1.46
C ASP A 29 -3.81 -15.53 1.45
N TRP A 30 -4.84 -15.23 0.66
CA TRP A 30 -5.39 -13.88 0.54
C TRP A 30 -6.29 -13.47 1.71
N GLU A 31 -6.98 -14.44 2.33
CA GLU A 31 -7.98 -14.16 3.36
C GLU A 31 -7.36 -13.76 4.68
N SER A 32 -6.16 -14.29 4.97
CA SER A 32 -5.39 -13.94 6.16
C SER A 32 -4.51 -12.70 5.98
N LEU A 33 -4.40 -12.17 4.75
CA LEU A 33 -3.50 -11.07 4.46
C LEU A 33 -4.06 -9.75 5.00
N ARG A 34 -3.34 -9.14 5.94
CA ARG A 34 -3.63 -7.83 6.51
C ARG A 34 -2.63 -6.80 6.00
N ILE A 35 -3.13 -5.80 5.29
CA ILE A 35 -2.34 -4.73 4.68
C ILE A 35 -2.67 -3.41 5.37
N SER A 36 -1.66 -2.67 5.76
CA SER A 36 -1.78 -1.35 6.36
C SER A 36 -1.28 -0.27 5.42
N TRP A 37 -1.99 0.84 5.38
CA TRP A 37 -1.65 2.05 4.66
C TRP A 37 -1.49 3.21 5.63
N LEU A 38 -0.35 3.91 5.59
CA LEU A 38 -0.08 5.09 6.41
C LEU A 38 0.08 6.33 5.54
N GLY A 39 -0.75 7.33 5.73
CA GLY A 39 -0.64 8.62 5.04
C GLY A 39 -1.75 8.89 4.05
N GLY A 40 -1.56 9.89 3.19
CA GLY A 40 -2.58 10.27 2.20
C GLY A 40 -2.86 9.17 1.18
N ALA A 41 -4.13 8.95 0.88
CA ALA A 41 -4.60 7.94 -0.07
C ALA A 41 -5.09 8.53 -1.41
N GLN A 42 -4.75 9.78 -1.68
CA GLN A 42 -5.08 10.47 -2.93
C GLN A 42 -4.06 10.16 -4.04
N CYS A 43 -3.68 8.89 -4.18
CA CYS A 43 -2.71 8.46 -5.17
C CYS A 43 -3.14 7.18 -5.86
N GLY A 44 -2.61 6.94 -7.05
CA GLY A 44 -2.97 5.79 -7.87
C GLY A 44 -2.78 4.45 -7.18
N LEU A 45 -1.71 4.25 -6.41
CA LEU A 45 -1.47 2.98 -5.71
C LEU A 45 -2.53 2.71 -4.63
N ALA A 46 -2.96 3.73 -3.87
CA ALA A 46 -4.06 3.56 -2.91
C ALA A 46 -5.36 3.19 -3.61
N CYS A 47 -5.68 3.87 -4.73
CA CYS A 47 -6.83 3.54 -5.57
C CYS A 47 -6.75 2.10 -6.11
N ASP A 48 -5.58 1.66 -6.55
CA ASP A 48 -5.36 0.30 -7.05
C ASP A 48 -5.54 -0.75 -5.95
N LEU A 49 -5.07 -0.49 -4.71
CA LEU A 49 -5.28 -1.38 -3.57
C LEU A 49 -6.77 -1.45 -3.16
N ILE A 50 -7.47 -0.30 -3.12
CA ILE A 50 -8.92 -0.24 -2.88
C ILE A 50 -9.67 -1.04 -3.96
N THR A 51 -9.29 -0.86 -5.23
CA THR A 51 -9.87 -1.61 -6.35
C THR A 51 -9.60 -3.10 -6.22
N ALA A 52 -8.37 -3.48 -5.87
CA ALA A 52 -7.99 -4.89 -5.69
C ALA A 52 -8.79 -5.56 -4.56
N ALA A 53 -9.12 -4.83 -3.49
CA ALA A 53 -9.93 -5.34 -2.38
C ALA A 53 -11.38 -5.71 -2.79
N ILE A 54 -11.86 -5.24 -3.94
CA ILE A 54 -13.14 -5.68 -4.52
C ILE A 54 -13.05 -7.14 -4.99
N TYR A 55 -11.89 -7.56 -5.47
CA TYR A 55 -11.70 -8.84 -6.16
C TYR A 55 -10.91 -9.86 -5.35
N ALA A 56 -10.23 -9.43 -4.30
CA ALA A 56 -9.39 -10.29 -3.46
C ALA A 56 -9.74 -10.09 -1.98
N PRO A 57 -9.87 -11.18 -1.19
CA PRO A 57 -10.45 -11.13 0.17
C PRO A 57 -9.46 -10.73 1.27
N PHE A 58 -8.47 -9.88 0.98
CA PHE A 58 -7.56 -9.35 2.00
C PHE A 58 -8.19 -8.20 2.80
N GLU A 59 -7.62 -7.91 3.95
CA GLU A 59 -8.01 -6.78 4.79
C GLU A 59 -7.11 -5.57 4.52
N LEU A 60 -7.71 -4.42 4.24
CA LEU A 60 -7.01 -3.16 4.02
C LEU A 60 -7.34 -2.17 5.15
N PHE A 61 -6.38 -1.89 6.00
CA PHE A 61 -6.47 -0.91 7.07
C PHE A 61 -5.75 0.37 6.66
N MET A 62 -6.40 1.52 6.75
CA MET A 62 -5.83 2.78 6.29
C MET A 62 -5.86 3.82 7.41
N ALA A 63 -4.68 4.26 7.86
CA ALA A 63 -4.53 5.43 8.69
C ALA A 63 -4.39 6.65 7.79
N LEU A 64 -5.38 7.54 7.83
CA LEU A 64 -5.49 8.66 6.91
C LEU A 64 -5.47 9.99 7.68
N PRO A 65 -4.64 10.97 7.29
CA PRO A 65 -4.77 12.34 7.79
C PRO A 65 -6.07 12.98 7.26
N GLU A 66 -6.53 14.04 7.89
CA GLU A 66 -7.79 14.71 7.50
C GLU A 66 -7.85 15.11 6.01
N TRP A 67 -6.70 15.51 5.46
CA TRP A 67 -6.57 15.91 4.05
C TRP A 67 -6.37 14.73 3.09
N GLY A 68 -6.11 13.53 3.61
CA GLY A 68 -5.60 12.39 2.84
C GLY A 68 -6.66 11.33 2.51
N GLU A 69 -7.92 11.64 2.52
CA GLU A 69 -8.99 10.69 2.22
C GLU A 69 -8.95 10.20 0.77
N PRO A 70 -9.26 8.92 0.50
CA PRO A 70 -9.33 8.37 -0.85
C PRO A 70 -10.53 8.93 -1.61
N ASP A 71 -10.61 8.62 -2.89
CA ASP A 71 -11.81 8.91 -3.69
C ASP A 71 -13.04 8.24 -3.07
N HIS A 72 -14.00 9.05 -2.64
CA HIS A 72 -15.21 8.57 -1.96
C HIS A 72 -16.06 7.66 -2.84
N SER A 73 -16.13 7.91 -4.15
CA SER A 73 -16.92 7.09 -5.07
C SER A 73 -16.31 5.69 -5.22
N LEU A 74 -14.99 5.61 -5.31
CA LEU A 74 -14.27 4.36 -5.36
C LEU A 74 -14.40 3.58 -4.04
N LEU A 75 -14.26 4.25 -2.91
CA LEU A 75 -14.40 3.65 -1.58
C LEU A 75 -15.82 3.08 -1.39
N ASP A 76 -16.86 3.86 -1.69
CA ASP A 76 -18.25 3.45 -1.62
C ASP A 76 -18.52 2.22 -2.51
N MET A 77 -17.99 2.21 -3.73
CA MET A 77 -18.10 1.07 -4.63
C MET A 77 -17.45 -0.17 -4.04
N ALA A 78 -16.25 -0.04 -3.49
CA ALA A 78 -15.53 -1.16 -2.87
C ALA A 78 -16.27 -1.73 -1.66
N LEU A 79 -16.75 -0.87 -0.76
CA LEU A 79 -17.50 -1.28 0.43
C LEU A 79 -18.82 -1.98 0.05
N ARG A 80 -19.55 -1.48 -0.93
CA ARG A 80 -20.77 -2.13 -1.45
C ARG A 80 -20.50 -3.49 -2.09
N ALA A 81 -19.30 -3.67 -2.68
CA ALA A 81 -18.87 -4.95 -3.23
C ALA A 81 -18.41 -5.95 -2.15
N GLY A 82 -18.37 -5.55 -0.87
CA GLY A 82 -17.97 -6.39 0.25
C GLY A 82 -16.48 -6.38 0.55
N ALA A 83 -15.73 -5.40 0.02
CA ALA A 83 -14.31 -5.25 0.34
C ALA A 83 -14.11 -4.96 1.85
N LYS A 84 -13.12 -5.62 2.44
CA LYS A 84 -12.76 -5.46 3.86
C LYS A 84 -11.82 -4.26 4.02
N ILE A 85 -12.35 -3.04 4.00
CA ILE A 85 -11.59 -1.80 4.12
C ILE A 85 -11.97 -1.08 5.41
N PHE A 86 -10.96 -0.70 6.21
CA PHE A 86 -11.12 -0.06 7.50
C PHE A 86 -10.33 1.26 7.51
N LEU A 87 -11.01 2.37 7.80
CA LEU A 87 -10.40 3.68 7.88
C LEU A 87 -10.26 4.11 9.33
N SER A 88 -9.12 4.69 9.67
CA SER A 88 -8.85 5.24 11.00
C SER A 88 -8.02 6.52 10.93
N ARG A 89 -8.02 7.28 12.02
CA ARG A 89 -7.05 8.37 12.27
C ARG A 89 -5.92 7.91 13.19
N ASP A 90 -6.01 6.70 13.70
CA ASP A 90 -5.06 6.11 14.63
C ASP A 90 -4.13 5.13 13.89
N PRO A 91 -2.83 5.46 13.74
CA PRO A 91 -1.87 4.61 13.08
C PRO A 91 -1.56 3.33 13.88
N GLU A 92 -1.66 3.36 15.21
CA GLU A 92 -1.38 2.18 16.04
C GLU A 92 -2.40 1.08 15.76
N LEU A 93 -3.68 1.43 15.75
CA LEU A 93 -4.78 0.50 15.43
C LEU A 93 -4.63 -0.11 14.03
N VAL A 94 -4.15 0.68 13.08
CA VAL A 94 -4.01 0.25 11.69
C VAL A 94 -2.84 -0.70 11.51
N LEU A 95 -1.76 -0.49 12.23
CA LEU A 95 -0.53 -1.29 12.11
C LEU A 95 -0.58 -2.63 12.86
N GLU A 96 -1.50 -2.80 13.78
CA GLU A 96 -1.59 -4.00 14.60
C GLU A 96 -1.66 -5.28 13.75
N ASN A 97 -0.66 -6.17 13.90
CA ASN A 97 -0.53 -7.44 13.16
C ASN A 97 -0.52 -7.30 11.63
N ALA A 98 -0.12 -6.15 11.09
CA ALA A 98 -0.02 -5.96 9.65
C ALA A 98 1.10 -6.82 9.04
N HIS A 99 0.81 -7.54 7.97
CA HIS A 99 1.79 -8.29 7.18
C HIS A 99 2.55 -7.41 6.19
N ALA A 100 1.96 -6.28 5.81
CA ALA A 100 2.58 -5.28 4.95
C ALA A 100 2.17 -3.88 5.37
N VAL A 101 3.12 -2.96 5.35
CA VAL A 101 2.90 -1.53 5.65
C VAL A 101 3.28 -0.71 4.43
N TYR A 102 2.28 -0.09 3.82
CA TYR A 102 2.47 0.87 2.75
C TYR A 102 2.61 2.28 3.33
N MET A 103 3.69 2.95 2.97
CA MET A 103 3.85 4.38 3.22
C MET A 103 3.16 5.15 2.09
N GLY A 104 2.06 5.80 2.41
CA GLY A 104 1.35 6.71 1.52
C GLY A 104 2.16 7.97 1.24
N HIS A 105 1.72 8.73 0.24
CA HIS A 105 2.40 9.97 -0.11
C HIS A 105 2.33 11.00 1.01
N GLY A 106 3.44 11.69 1.22
CA GLY A 106 3.48 12.92 1.99
C GLY A 106 2.81 14.08 1.23
N PRO A 107 2.63 15.20 1.93
CA PRO A 107 1.93 16.38 1.40
C PRO A 107 2.59 17.02 0.17
N GLU A 108 3.88 16.79 -0.06
CA GLU A 108 4.62 17.35 -1.20
C GLU A 108 4.10 16.90 -2.58
N GLN A 109 3.44 15.75 -2.61
CA GLN A 109 2.86 15.18 -3.84
C GLN A 109 1.36 15.44 -3.96
N CYS A 110 0.75 15.98 -2.91
CA CYS A 110 -0.62 16.47 -2.91
C CYS A 110 -0.58 18.01 -2.79
N ALA A 111 -0.75 18.72 -3.90
CA ALA A 111 -0.57 20.18 -4.01
C ALA A 111 -1.38 21.05 -3.01
N ALA A 112 -2.20 20.47 -2.15
CA ALA A 112 -3.06 21.13 -1.18
C ALA A 112 -2.74 20.79 0.28
N ALA A 113 -1.72 20.00 0.59
CA ALA A 113 -1.49 19.50 1.94
C ALA A 113 -0.36 20.23 2.67
N PRO A 114 -0.50 20.48 3.99
CA PRO A 114 0.56 21.10 4.79
C PRO A 114 1.78 20.16 4.87
N LEU A 115 2.98 20.72 4.74
CA LEU A 115 4.27 20.01 4.78
C LEU A 115 4.57 19.16 6.04
N THR A 116 3.68 19.21 7.05
CA THR A 116 3.89 18.59 8.36
C THR A 116 2.96 17.42 8.66
N SER A 117 2.10 17.02 7.74
CA SER A 117 1.03 16.06 7.99
C SER A 117 1.33 14.67 7.41
N GLY A 118 1.60 13.76 8.27
CA GLY A 118 1.80 12.33 8.03
C GLY A 118 2.46 11.71 9.25
N TRP A 119 2.18 10.45 9.50
CA TRP A 119 2.81 9.74 10.59
C TRP A 119 4.19 9.24 10.17
N PRO A 120 5.24 9.51 10.97
CA PRO A 120 6.50 8.82 10.76
C PRO A 120 6.31 7.34 11.07
N LEU A 121 6.87 6.46 10.27
CA LEU A 121 6.94 5.04 10.62
C LEU A 121 8.14 4.83 11.55
N THR A 122 7.91 5.03 12.86
CA THR A 122 8.92 4.83 13.91
C THR A 122 9.11 3.34 14.19
N ASP A 123 10.16 3.00 14.96
CA ASP A 123 10.40 1.62 15.39
C ASP A 123 9.28 1.13 16.31
N GLU A 124 8.70 2.00 17.16
CA GLU A 124 7.58 1.68 18.02
C GLU A 124 6.32 1.34 17.22
N LEU A 125 5.99 2.13 16.22
CA LEU A 125 4.86 1.86 15.34
C LEU A 125 5.09 0.59 14.51
N LEU A 126 6.29 0.41 13.98
CA LEU A 126 6.63 -0.78 13.20
C LEU A 126 6.62 -2.07 14.04
N ALA A 127 6.88 -1.97 15.34
CA ALA A 127 6.81 -3.10 16.26
C ALA A 127 5.37 -3.63 16.48
N LEU A 128 4.34 -2.86 16.15
CA LEU A 128 2.94 -3.33 16.19
C LEU A 128 2.58 -4.24 15.01
N ALA A 129 3.30 -4.12 13.91
CA ALA A 129 3.14 -4.99 12.75
C ALA A 129 3.79 -6.36 12.98
N ALA A 130 3.50 -7.32 12.11
CA ALA A 130 4.15 -8.63 12.14
C ALA A 130 5.68 -8.49 12.09
N GLU A 131 6.39 -9.40 12.75
CA GLU A 131 7.86 -9.35 12.85
C GLU A 131 8.55 -9.31 11.49
N ASP A 132 7.98 -10.00 10.51
CA ASP A 132 8.46 -10.05 9.12
C ASP A 132 7.67 -9.14 8.15
N ALA A 133 6.89 -8.19 8.68
CA ALA A 133 6.10 -7.28 7.87
C ALA A 133 6.94 -6.58 6.80
N ALA A 134 6.46 -6.63 5.57
CA ALA A 134 7.06 -5.91 4.47
C ALA A 134 6.76 -4.41 4.57
N VAL A 135 7.74 -3.56 4.31
CA VAL A 135 7.54 -2.11 4.23
C VAL A 135 7.65 -1.68 2.77
N LEU A 136 6.62 -1.00 2.29
CA LEU A 136 6.47 -0.65 0.87
C LEU A 136 6.15 0.83 0.69
N SER A 137 6.54 1.36 -0.45
CA SER A 137 6.12 2.67 -0.93
C SER A 137 6.02 2.66 -2.45
N TRP A 138 5.47 3.72 -3.03
CA TRP A 138 5.37 3.84 -4.48
C TRP A 138 6.73 3.83 -5.19
N HIS A 139 7.66 4.66 -4.74
CA HIS A 139 8.96 4.91 -5.39
C HIS A 139 10.18 4.35 -4.64
N GLY A 140 9.97 3.51 -3.63
CA GLY A 140 10.98 3.19 -2.64
C GLY A 140 10.96 4.20 -1.49
N LEU A 141 11.46 3.79 -0.34
CA LEU A 141 11.57 4.66 0.83
C LEU A 141 12.92 5.36 0.84
N ALA A 142 12.89 6.64 1.16
CA ALA A 142 14.07 7.46 1.39
C ALA A 142 14.11 7.95 2.84
N PRO A 143 15.25 8.39 3.37
CA PRO A 143 15.33 8.98 4.72
C PRO A 143 14.41 10.18 4.92
N ALA A 144 14.08 10.90 3.85
CA ALA A 144 13.13 12.02 3.86
C ALA A 144 11.67 11.59 4.12
N ASP A 145 11.33 10.32 3.94
CA ASP A 145 9.97 9.79 4.11
C ASP A 145 9.55 9.59 5.57
N ARG A 146 10.36 10.07 6.51
CA ARG A 146 10.10 9.97 7.96
C ARG A 146 9.93 8.52 8.43
N ALA A 147 10.68 7.61 7.84
CA ALA A 147 10.77 6.21 8.22
C ALA A 147 12.01 5.96 9.09
N SER A 148 11.89 5.08 10.07
CA SER A 148 13.03 4.64 10.88
C SER A 148 14.05 3.87 10.05
N ASP A 149 15.28 3.77 10.55
CA ASP A 149 16.32 2.96 9.90
C ASP A 149 15.91 1.49 9.75
N THR A 150 15.13 0.96 10.68
CA THR A 150 14.58 -0.40 10.58
C THR A 150 13.57 -0.52 9.44
N ALA A 151 12.66 0.45 9.31
CA ALA A 151 11.70 0.50 8.21
C ALA A 151 12.41 0.60 6.86
N LEU A 152 13.44 1.45 6.76
CA LEU A 152 14.25 1.60 5.54
C LEU A 152 14.96 0.29 5.17
N ARG A 153 15.54 -0.42 6.16
CA ARG A 153 16.17 -1.73 5.91
C ARG A 153 15.17 -2.78 5.45
N ARG A 154 13.97 -2.86 6.06
CA ARG A 154 12.91 -3.79 5.61
C ARG A 154 12.47 -3.49 4.18
N ALA A 155 12.25 -2.22 3.85
CA ALA A 155 11.89 -1.83 2.48
C ALA A 155 12.99 -2.19 1.48
N ALA A 156 14.25 -1.93 1.79
CA ALA A 156 15.38 -2.27 0.94
C ALA A 156 15.53 -3.79 0.73
N ALA A 157 15.29 -4.59 1.78
CA ALA A 157 15.35 -6.05 1.70
C ALA A 157 14.23 -6.64 0.82
N PHE A 158 13.03 -6.04 0.84
CA PHE A 158 11.89 -6.51 0.05
C PHE A 158 11.93 -6.04 -1.42
N TRP A 159 12.67 -4.98 -1.73
CA TRP A 159 12.70 -4.33 -3.04
C TRP A 159 13.08 -5.25 -4.21
N PRO A 160 14.12 -6.12 -4.12
CA PRO A 160 14.50 -7.01 -5.23
C PRO A 160 13.40 -8.00 -5.61
N GLU A 161 12.72 -8.58 -4.61
CA GLU A 161 11.61 -9.52 -4.83
C GLU A 161 10.42 -8.81 -5.47
N ARG A 162 10.11 -7.61 -5.00
CA ARG A 162 9.07 -6.74 -5.54
C ARG A 162 9.30 -6.41 -7.01
N LEU A 163 10.52 -6.05 -7.39
CA LEU A 163 10.89 -5.78 -8.78
C LEU A 163 10.78 -7.03 -9.66
N ALA A 164 11.20 -8.19 -9.15
CA ALA A 164 11.09 -9.45 -9.88
C ALA A 164 9.63 -9.85 -10.11
N ALA A 165 8.79 -9.74 -9.08
CA ALA A 165 7.35 -10.01 -9.16
C ALA A 165 6.66 -9.09 -10.16
N ARG A 166 6.97 -7.80 -10.15
CA ARG A 166 6.44 -6.83 -11.11
C ARG A 166 6.81 -7.18 -12.55
N ARG A 167 8.08 -7.48 -12.82
CA ARG A 167 8.55 -7.87 -14.16
C ARG A 167 7.84 -9.12 -14.66
N LEU A 168 7.66 -10.12 -13.78
CA LEU A 168 6.94 -11.34 -14.13
C LEU A 168 5.47 -11.07 -14.44
N MET A 169 4.81 -10.23 -13.64
CA MET A 169 3.42 -9.83 -13.85
C MET A 169 3.25 -9.10 -15.19
N GLU A 170 4.09 -8.11 -15.46
CA GLU A 170 4.08 -7.37 -16.72
C GLU A 170 4.32 -8.31 -17.92
N ALA A 171 5.31 -9.20 -17.84
CA ALA A 171 5.57 -10.17 -18.90
C ALA A 171 4.38 -11.08 -19.19
N ARG A 172 3.66 -11.53 -18.16
CA ARG A 172 2.44 -12.35 -18.32
C ARG A 172 1.29 -11.57 -18.92
N LEU A 173 1.10 -10.30 -18.52
CA LEU A 173 0.06 -9.44 -19.07
C LEU A 173 0.31 -9.09 -20.53
N TYR A 174 1.57 -8.95 -20.96
CA TYR A 174 1.92 -8.71 -22.37
C TYR A 174 1.83 -9.96 -23.25
N ALA A 175 1.76 -11.15 -22.65
CA ALA A 175 1.61 -12.41 -23.37
C ALA A 175 0.14 -12.79 -23.69
N LEU A 176 -0.83 -12.02 -23.20
CA LEU A 176 -2.27 -12.18 -23.46
C LEU A 176 -2.68 -11.35 -24.68
#